data_337e0f88b3607a6ea8c78cf5667df8bd
#
_entry.id   337e0f88b3607a6ea8c78cf5667df8bd
#
_cell.length_a   1.000
_cell.length_b   1.000
_cell.length_c   1.000
_cell.angle_alpha   90.00
_cell.angle_beta   90.00
_cell.angle_gamma   90.00
#
_symmetry.space_group_name_H-M   'P 1'
#
loop_
_entity.id
_entity.type
_entity.pdbx_description
1 polymer ?
#
loop_
_entity_poly.entity_id
_entity_poly.type
_entity_poly.pdbx_seq_one_letter_code
_entity_poly.pdbx_strand_id
1 'polypeptide(L)'
;MKKKIIIPSAILLVIVIMIVSSLFGGGSKITIDCVPVSETLQKTKNVHLKVYVENSGSMDGYMCPGSNLKDAVFDYVSDLSKMANTCSYYYINSKIIPCNMPLNSYIQNLTPQSFAKAGGNRAHTDLRNMIDTILHNQDKNTVSIFVSDCILDIPENAIDFFGNC
;
A
#
# COMPACT_ATOMS: atom_id res chain seq x y z
N MET A 1 53.56 42.07 -11.31
CA MET A 1 52.19 42.66 -11.41
C MET A 1 51.16 41.55 -11.44
N LYS A 2 50.38 41.38 -10.37
CA LYS A 2 49.29 40.34 -10.31
C LYS A 2 48.06 40.94 -10.95
N LYS A 3 47.64 40.43 -12.13
CA LYS A 3 46.38 40.80 -12.77
C LYS A 3 45.20 40.29 -11.92
N LYS A 4 44.44 41.22 -11.33
CA LYS A 4 43.18 40.86 -10.67
C LYS A 4 42.15 40.54 -11.79
N ILE A 5 41.73 39.26 -11.86
CA ILE A 5 40.64 38.84 -12.75
C ILE A 5 39.32 39.25 -12.04
N ILE A 6 38.67 40.27 -12.56
CA ILE A 6 37.33 40.68 -12.10
C ILE A 6 36.34 39.86 -12.89
N ILE A 7 35.75 38.86 -12.26
CA ILE A 7 34.66 38.07 -12.86
C ILE A 7 33.36 38.90 -12.72
N PRO A 8 32.68 39.20 -13.82
CA PRO A 8 31.39 39.93 -13.74
C PRO A 8 30.41 39.14 -12.86
N SER A 9 29.67 39.82 -12.01
CA SER A 9 28.73 39.22 -11.04
C SER A 9 27.71 38.28 -11.69
N ALA A 10 27.32 38.56 -12.95
CA ALA A 10 26.42 37.69 -13.73
C ALA A 10 27.05 36.30 -14.01
N ILE A 11 28.35 36.21 -14.29
CA ILE A 11 29.03 34.93 -14.54
C ILE A 11 29.11 34.13 -13.24
N LEU A 12 29.40 34.79 -12.12
CA LEU A 12 29.43 34.14 -10.80
C LEU A 12 28.03 33.56 -10.43
N LEU A 13 26.95 34.29 -10.74
CA LEU A 13 25.58 33.82 -10.50
C LEU A 13 25.25 32.56 -11.30
N VAL A 14 25.62 32.52 -12.59
CA VAL A 14 25.42 31.36 -13.47
C VAL A 14 26.19 30.13 -12.97
N ILE A 15 27.42 30.30 -12.50
CA ILE A 15 28.18 29.21 -11.94
C ILE A 15 27.55 28.66 -10.65
N VAL A 16 27.06 29.52 -9.78
CA VAL A 16 26.37 29.11 -8.55
C VAL A 16 25.10 28.35 -8.87
N ILE A 17 24.30 28.79 -9.86
CA ILE A 17 23.07 28.08 -10.28
C ILE A 17 23.43 26.70 -10.86
N MET A 18 24.48 26.57 -11.65
CA MET A 18 24.92 25.28 -12.20
C MET A 18 25.41 24.30 -11.12
N ILE A 19 26.12 24.80 -10.10
CA ILE A 19 26.56 23.98 -8.97
C ILE A 19 25.37 23.52 -8.12
N VAL A 20 24.42 24.41 -7.85
CA VAL A 20 23.22 24.08 -7.08
C VAL A 20 22.35 23.07 -7.84
N SER A 21 22.17 23.22 -9.15
CA SER A 21 21.41 22.26 -9.95
C SER A 21 22.08 20.88 -10.05
N SER A 22 23.43 20.80 -10.02
CA SER A 22 24.14 19.52 -9.99
C SER A 22 24.09 18.84 -8.61
N LEU A 23 23.93 19.61 -7.52
CA LEU A 23 23.80 19.07 -6.17
C LEU A 23 22.36 18.57 -5.87
N PHE A 24 21.35 19.18 -6.50
CA PHE A 24 19.94 18.78 -6.34
C PHE A 24 19.38 17.91 -7.48
N GLY A 25 20.17 17.71 -8.55
CA GLY A 25 19.79 16.93 -9.73
C GLY A 25 19.98 15.42 -9.59
N GLY A 26 20.26 14.90 -8.41
CA GLY A 26 20.38 13.46 -8.13
C GLY A 26 19.01 12.78 -7.99
N GLY A 27 18.14 12.90 -8.97
CA GLY A 27 16.99 12.03 -9.09
C GLY A 27 17.46 10.59 -9.33
N SER A 28 17.43 9.73 -8.31
CA SER A 28 17.62 8.30 -8.48
C SER A 28 16.56 7.82 -9.49
N LYS A 29 16.97 7.53 -10.72
CA LYS A 29 16.14 6.80 -11.66
C LYS A 29 15.94 5.40 -11.08
N ILE A 30 14.78 5.17 -10.47
CA ILE A 30 14.33 3.81 -10.17
C ILE A 30 13.97 3.21 -11.51
N THR A 31 14.87 2.42 -12.08
CA THR A 31 14.58 1.61 -13.26
C THR A 31 13.86 0.37 -12.74
N ILE A 32 12.55 0.32 -12.93
CA ILE A 32 11.78 -0.90 -12.69
C ILE A 32 11.97 -1.75 -13.94
N ASP A 33 12.86 -2.73 -13.88
CA ASP A 33 12.97 -3.75 -14.91
C ASP A 33 11.76 -4.68 -14.80
N CYS A 34 10.75 -4.42 -15.61
CA CYS A 34 9.65 -5.37 -15.78
C CYS A 34 10.21 -6.57 -16.56
N VAL A 35 10.58 -7.62 -15.83
CA VAL A 35 10.87 -8.91 -16.46
C VAL A 35 9.55 -9.43 -17.01
N PRO A 36 9.43 -9.67 -18.34
CA PRO A 36 8.21 -10.26 -18.88
C PRO A 36 8.05 -11.64 -18.23
N VAL A 37 7.00 -11.78 -17.42
CA VAL A 37 6.60 -13.10 -16.92
C VAL A 37 6.23 -13.92 -18.14
N SER A 38 7.04 -14.93 -18.46
CA SER A 38 6.75 -15.81 -19.59
C SER A 38 5.37 -16.42 -19.39
N GLU A 39 4.54 -16.43 -20.44
CA GLU A 39 3.11 -16.78 -20.43
C GLU A 39 2.77 -18.22 -19.99
N THR A 40 3.73 -18.99 -19.56
CA THR A 40 3.51 -20.29 -18.93
C THR A 40 3.41 -20.14 -17.40
N LEU A 41 2.45 -19.34 -16.93
CA LEU A 41 1.96 -19.50 -15.56
C LEU A 41 1.21 -20.85 -15.52
N GLN A 42 1.97 -21.93 -15.33
CA GLN A 42 1.38 -23.19 -14.91
C GLN A 42 0.59 -22.90 -13.66
N LYS A 43 -0.72 -23.11 -13.71
CA LYS A 43 -1.62 -23.02 -12.57
C LYS A 43 -0.97 -23.84 -11.45
N THR A 44 -0.27 -23.17 -10.54
CA THR A 44 0.40 -23.82 -9.42
C THR A 44 -0.70 -24.51 -8.61
N LYS A 45 -0.59 -25.83 -8.48
CA LYS A 45 -1.58 -26.64 -7.76
C LYS A 45 -1.70 -26.08 -6.33
N ASN A 46 -2.92 -25.71 -5.95
CA ASN A 46 -3.35 -25.34 -4.59
C ASN A 46 -2.94 -23.95 -4.09
N VAL A 47 -3.06 -22.92 -4.90
CA VAL A 47 -2.92 -21.52 -4.42
C VAL A 47 -4.20 -21.09 -3.70
N HIS A 48 -4.04 -20.61 -2.47
CA HIS A 48 -5.08 -19.97 -1.67
C HIS A 48 -4.88 -18.45 -1.69
N LEU A 49 -5.86 -17.72 -2.18
CA LEU A 49 -5.88 -16.25 -2.14
C LEU A 49 -6.62 -15.77 -0.90
N LYS A 50 -5.95 -14.98 -0.06
CA LYS A 50 -6.56 -14.30 1.09
C LYS A 50 -6.56 -12.79 0.84
N VAL A 51 -7.72 -12.16 0.89
CA VAL A 51 -7.89 -10.73 0.68
C VAL A 51 -8.30 -10.07 1.98
N TYR A 52 -7.52 -9.11 2.44
CA TYR A 52 -7.75 -8.36 3.65
C TYR A 52 -7.96 -6.89 3.28
N VAL A 53 -9.14 -6.37 3.57
CA VAL A 53 -9.44 -4.94 3.38
C VAL A 53 -9.61 -4.29 4.75
N GLU A 54 -8.85 -3.25 4.98
CA GLU A 54 -8.98 -2.45 6.17
C GLU A 54 -10.35 -1.77 6.20
N ASN A 55 -11.04 -1.88 7.34
CA ASN A 55 -12.33 -1.24 7.57
C ASN A 55 -12.29 -0.22 8.71
N SER A 56 -11.15 0.49 8.84
CA SER A 56 -11.00 1.65 9.73
C SER A 56 -11.94 2.79 9.32
N GLY A 57 -12.07 3.79 10.19
CA GLY A 57 -12.88 4.97 9.90
C GLY A 57 -12.34 5.80 8.73
N SER A 58 -11.03 5.85 8.53
CA SER A 58 -10.37 6.56 7.43
C SER A 58 -10.70 5.94 6.06
N MET A 59 -10.88 4.62 6.00
CA MET A 59 -11.24 3.92 4.77
C MET A 59 -12.65 4.24 4.24
N ASP A 60 -13.53 4.83 5.04
CA ASP A 60 -14.89 5.17 4.60
C ASP A 60 -14.90 6.09 3.39
N GLY A 61 -13.99 7.07 3.34
CA GLY A 61 -13.86 7.99 2.20
C GLY A 61 -13.50 7.29 0.88
N TYR A 62 -12.71 6.24 0.97
CA TYR A 62 -12.26 5.46 -0.20
C TYR A 62 -13.31 4.44 -0.68
N MET A 63 -14.28 4.10 0.14
CA MET A 63 -15.31 3.09 -0.18
C MET A 63 -16.67 3.70 -0.52
N CYS A 64 -16.73 5.02 -0.72
CA CYS A 64 -17.94 5.72 -1.18
C CYS A 64 -18.24 5.38 -2.66
N PRO A 65 -19.50 5.47 -3.10
CA PRO A 65 -19.87 5.32 -4.50
C PRO A 65 -19.07 6.27 -5.40
N GLY A 66 -18.52 5.74 -6.50
CA GLY A 66 -17.66 6.49 -7.43
C GLY A 66 -16.20 6.60 -7.01
N SER A 67 -15.78 5.90 -5.98
CA SER A 67 -14.38 5.79 -5.58
C SER A 67 -13.64 4.83 -6.51
N ASN A 68 -12.50 5.29 -7.05
CA ASN A 68 -11.64 4.48 -7.91
C ASN A 68 -11.00 3.30 -7.15
N LEU A 69 -10.84 3.37 -5.83
CA LEU A 69 -10.21 2.31 -5.06
C LEU A 69 -11.06 1.04 -5.08
N LYS A 70 -12.38 1.16 -4.94
CA LYS A 70 -13.28 0.00 -4.96
C LYS A 70 -13.21 -0.74 -6.29
N ASP A 71 -13.21 -0.01 -7.40
CA ASP A 71 -13.10 -0.59 -8.74
C ASP A 71 -11.72 -1.24 -8.95
N ALA A 72 -10.64 -0.57 -8.52
CA ALA A 72 -9.29 -1.13 -8.60
C ALA A 72 -9.14 -2.41 -7.76
N VAL A 73 -9.73 -2.46 -6.57
CA VAL A 73 -9.73 -3.67 -5.73
C VAL A 73 -10.50 -4.80 -6.43
N PHE A 74 -11.66 -4.48 -7.04
CA PHE A 74 -12.44 -5.47 -7.78
C PHE A 74 -11.65 -6.07 -8.95
N ASP A 75 -11.08 -5.23 -9.80
CA ASP A 75 -10.33 -5.67 -10.98
C ASP A 75 -9.14 -6.53 -10.58
N TYR A 76 -8.34 -6.05 -9.62
CA TYR A 76 -7.14 -6.75 -9.17
C TYR A 76 -7.45 -8.10 -8.50
N VAL A 77 -8.44 -8.12 -7.59
CA VAL A 77 -8.84 -9.35 -6.91
C VAL A 77 -9.52 -10.32 -7.87
N SER A 78 -10.32 -9.83 -8.83
CA SER A 78 -10.95 -10.67 -9.86
C SER A 78 -9.91 -11.38 -10.71
N ASP A 79 -8.86 -10.69 -11.14
CA ASP A 79 -7.81 -11.28 -11.97
C ASP A 79 -7.00 -12.33 -11.18
N LEU A 80 -6.63 -12.02 -9.95
CA LEU A 80 -5.90 -12.98 -9.11
C LEU A 80 -6.76 -14.18 -8.70
N SER A 81 -8.07 -13.98 -8.50
CA SER A 81 -8.98 -15.08 -8.16
C SER A 81 -9.09 -16.14 -9.26
N LYS A 82 -8.88 -15.76 -10.52
CA LYS A 82 -8.84 -16.71 -11.66
C LYS A 82 -7.64 -17.66 -11.59
N MET A 83 -6.58 -17.23 -10.92
CA MET A 83 -5.34 -17.99 -10.75
C MET A 83 -5.33 -18.83 -9.47
N ALA A 84 -6.17 -18.51 -8.51
CA ALA A 84 -6.28 -19.21 -7.24
C ALA A 84 -7.26 -20.39 -7.30
N ASN A 85 -7.04 -21.39 -6.45
CA ASN A 85 -7.95 -22.51 -6.29
C ASN A 85 -9.08 -22.19 -5.31
N THR A 86 -8.74 -21.41 -4.27
CA THR A 86 -9.68 -20.98 -3.24
C THR A 86 -9.41 -19.54 -2.88
N CYS A 87 -10.47 -18.80 -2.48
CA CYS A 87 -10.37 -17.42 -2.06
C CYS A 87 -11.05 -17.25 -0.70
N SER A 88 -10.46 -16.46 0.17
CA SER A 88 -11.04 -16.07 1.46
C SER A 88 -10.94 -14.55 1.62
N TYR A 89 -11.98 -13.95 2.15
CA TYR A 89 -12.10 -12.50 2.28
C TYR A 89 -12.23 -12.11 3.74
N TYR A 90 -11.61 -11.00 4.11
CA TYR A 90 -11.56 -10.52 5.49
C TYR A 90 -11.68 -9.00 5.52
N TYR A 91 -12.32 -8.48 6.57
CA TYR A 91 -12.09 -7.12 7.01
C TYR A 91 -11.07 -7.12 8.15
N ILE A 92 -10.31 -6.04 8.26
CA ILE A 92 -9.35 -5.86 9.33
C ILE A 92 -9.40 -4.46 9.93
N ASN A 93 -9.35 -4.42 11.25
CA ASN A 93 -9.18 -3.22 12.06
C ASN A 93 -8.39 -3.60 13.34
N SER A 94 -8.99 -3.56 14.51
CA SER A 94 -8.41 -4.11 15.74
C SER A 94 -8.41 -5.66 15.78
N LYS A 95 -9.00 -6.31 14.78
CA LYS A 95 -9.05 -7.76 14.62
C LYS A 95 -9.28 -8.16 13.16
N ILE A 96 -8.99 -9.42 12.83
CA ILE A 96 -9.29 -10.03 11.54
C ILE A 96 -10.70 -10.60 11.58
N ILE A 97 -11.57 -10.16 10.67
CA ILE A 97 -13.00 -10.50 10.62
C ILE A 97 -13.26 -11.26 9.32
N PRO A 98 -13.58 -12.56 9.37
CA PRO A 98 -13.85 -13.34 8.16
C PRO A 98 -15.17 -12.93 7.50
N CYS A 99 -15.16 -12.85 6.17
CA CYS A 99 -16.32 -12.53 5.33
C CYS A 99 -16.69 -13.76 4.51
N ASN A 100 -17.66 -14.55 5.00
CA ASN A 100 -18.07 -15.81 4.35
C ASN A 100 -19.07 -15.52 3.21
N MET A 101 -18.58 -14.92 2.14
CA MET A 101 -19.39 -14.55 0.97
C MET A 101 -18.57 -14.65 -0.33
N PRO A 102 -19.21 -14.81 -1.50
CA PRO A 102 -18.52 -14.82 -2.78
C PRO A 102 -17.96 -13.43 -3.12
N LEU A 103 -16.96 -13.38 -4.04
CA LEU A 103 -16.26 -12.17 -4.44
C LEU A 103 -17.20 -11.00 -4.76
N ASN A 104 -18.19 -11.21 -5.62
CA ASN A 104 -19.09 -10.13 -6.03
C ASN A 104 -19.83 -9.51 -4.84
N SER A 105 -20.31 -10.35 -3.92
CA SER A 105 -20.98 -9.89 -2.70
C SER A 105 -19.99 -9.18 -1.77
N TYR A 106 -18.76 -9.68 -1.65
CA TYR A 106 -17.71 -9.05 -0.87
C TYR A 106 -17.42 -7.63 -1.37
N ILE A 107 -17.20 -7.47 -2.68
CA ILE A 107 -16.94 -6.15 -3.29
C ILE A 107 -18.14 -5.21 -3.14
N GLN A 108 -19.38 -5.70 -3.34
CA GLN A 108 -20.57 -4.88 -3.12
C GLN A 108 -20.68 -4.40 -1.67
N ASN A 109 -20.21 -5.21 -0.72
CA ASN A 109 -20.20 -4.89 0.72
C ASN A 109 -18.97 -4.05 1.15
N LEU A 110 -18.07 -3.65 0.26
CA LEU A 110 -17.05 -2.64 0.56
C LEU A 110 -17.72 -1.25 0.61
N THR A 111 -18.41 -0.99 1.69
CA THR A 111 -19.15 0.27 1.94
C THR A 111 -19.00 0.71 3.40
N PRO A 112 -19.05 2.02 3.69
CA PRO A 112 -19.02 2.52 5.06
C PRO A 112 -20.04 1.86 5.98
N GLN A 113 -21.25 1.59 5.46
CA GLN A 113 -22.33 0.95 6.23
C GLN A 113 -22.01 -0.50 6.60
N SER A 114 -21.43 -1.26 5.69
CA SER A 114 -21.03 -2.65 5.95
C SER A 114 -19.83 -2.70 6.87
N PHE A 115 -18.88 -1.77 6.72
CA PHE A 115 -17.73 -1.62 7.60
C PHE A 115 -18.16 -1.35 9.04
N ALA A 116 -19.11 -0.44 9.24
CA ALA A 116 -19.64 -0.13 10.57
C ALA A 116 -20.31 -1.34 11.24
N LYS A 117 -20.94 -2.23 10.45
CA LYS A 117 -21.62 -3.44 10.95
C LYS A 117 -20.69 -4.61 11.20
N ALA A 118 -19.52 -4.64 10.60
CA ALA A 118 -18.60 -5.77 10.68
C ALA A 118 -18.02 -6.00 12.09
N GLY A 119 -18.01 -4.95 12.93
CA GLY A 119 -17.50 -4.99 14.29
C GLY A 119 -15.98 -4.71 14.36
N GLY A 120 -15.42 -4.92 15.56
CA GLY A 120 -14.06 -4.47 15.87
C GLY A 120 -14.00 -2.98 16.23
N ASN A 121 -12.82 -2.50 16.59
CA ASN A 121 -12.60 -1.07 16.83
C ASN A 121 -12.09 -0.43 15.53
N ARG A 122 -12.88 0.47 14.96
CA ARG A 122 -12.58 1.17 13.71
C ARG A 122 -11.80 2.46 13.91
N ALA A 123 -11.70 2.93 15.16
CA ALA A 123 -10.95 4.14 15.49
C ALA A 123 -9.45 3.89 15.64
N HIS A 124 -9.07 2.64 15.93
CA HIS A 124 -7.67 2.25 16.14
C HIS A 124 -7.40 0.95 15.39
N THR A 125 -6.55 1.03 14.38
CA THR A 125 -6.08 -0.14 13.62
C THR A 125 -4.60 -0.34 13.91
N ASP A 126 -4.27 -1.41 14.63
CA ASP A 126 -2.88 -1.83 14.81
C ASP A 126 -2.41 -2.59 13.56
N LEU A 127 -2.12 -1.83 12.51
CA LEU A 127 -1.69 -2.38 11.20
C LEU A 127 -0.46 -3.28 11.36
N ARG A 128 0.49 -2.91 12.21
CA ARG A 128 1.71 -3.69 12.41
C ARG A 128 1.37 -5.08 12.94
N ASN A 129 0.60 -5.16 14.01
CA ASN A 129 0.20 -6.43 14.61
C ASN A 129 -0.67 -7.27 13.64
N MET A 130 -1.53 -6.62 12.84
CA MET A 130 -2.33 -7.30 11.84
C MET A 130 -1.46 -7.90 10.73
N ILE A 131 -0.50 -7.14 10.19
CA ILE A 131 0.43 -7.61 9.17
C ILE A 131 1.28 -8.76 9.73
N ASP A 132 1.82 -8.62 10.93
CA ASP A 132 2.59 -9.68 11.59
C ASP A 132 1.75 -10.95 11.77
N THR A 133 0.50 -10.81 12.18
CA THR A 133 -0.44 -11.94 12.31
C THR A 133 -0.71 -12.61 10.97
N ILE A 134 -0.91 -11.84 9.91
CA ILE A 134 -1.13 -12.35 8.55
C ILE A 134 0.10 -13.12 8.07
N LEU A 135 1.30 -12.56 8.24
CA LEU A 135 2.55 -13.17 7.80
C LEU A 135 2.87 -14.46 8.57
N HIS A 136 2.66 -14.49 9.89
CA HIS A 136 2.87 -15.70 10.69
C HIS A 136 1.90 -16.84 10.35
N ASN A 137 0.71 -16.51 9.86
CA ASN A 137 -0.32 -17.48 9.47
C ASN A 137 -0.31 -17.79 7.97
N GLN A 138 0.73 -17.37 7.25
CA GLN A 138 0.87 -17.62 5.82
C GLN A 138 1.66 -18.90 5.56
N ASP A 139 1.12 -19.78 4.73
CA ASP A 139 1.84 -20.94 4.20
C ASP A 139 2.39 -20.64 2.79
N LYS A 140 3.26 -21.52 2.29
CA LYS A 140 3.92 -21.38 0.98
C LYS A 140 2.97 -21.35 -0.23
N ASN A 141 1.73 -21.79 -0.04
CA ASN A 141 0.71 -21.81 -1.09
C ASN A 141 -0.32 -20.69 -0.93
N THR A 142 -0.14 -19.81 0.03
CA THR A 142 -1.05 -18.69 0.30
C THR A 142 -0.48 -17.41 -0.30
N VAL A 143 -1.32 -16.69 -1.03
CA VAL A 143 -1.09 -15.31 -1.45
C VAL A 143 -2.01 -14.42 -0.66
N SER A 144 -1.46 -13.45 0.07
CA SER A 144 -2.22 -12.47 0.85
C SER A 144 -2.19 -11.11 0.19
N ILE A 145 -3.36 -10.52 -0.05
CA ILE A 145 -3.53 -9.14 -0.51
C ILE A 145 -4.00 -8.32 0.68
N PHE A 146 -3.31 -7.24 0.92
CA PHE A 146 -3.67 -6.28 1.95
C PHE A 146 -4.03 -4.94 1.29
N VAL A 147 -5.21 -4.41 1.59
CA VAL A 147 -5.72 -3.13 1.08
C VAL A 147 -5.97 -2.20 2.26
N SER A 148 -5.28 -1.09 2.27
CA SER A 148 -5.30 -0.09 3.34
C SER A 148 -4.96 1.28 2.76
N ASP A 149 -5.36 2.35 3.43
CA ASP A 149 -4.85 3.70 3.18
C ASP A 149 -3.48 3.95 3.82
N CYS A 150 -2.96 2.94 4.53
CA CYS A 150 -1.67 2.98 5.22
C CYS A 150 -1.54 4.11 6.24
N ILE A 151 -2.65 4.61 6.77
CA ILE A 151 -2.63 5.57 7.88
C ILE A 151 -2.31 4.80 9.16
N LEU A 152 -1.08 5.00 9.65
CA LEU A 152 -0.62 4.37 10.89
C LEU A 152 -1.13 5.16 12.10
N ASP A 153 -1.86 4.50 12.96
CA ASP A 153 -2.17 5.02 14.29
C ASP A 153 -0.94 4.75 15.19
N ILE A 154 -0.08 5.76 15.29
CA ILE A 154 1.12 5.68 16.13
C ILE A 154 0.73 6.12 17.53
N PRO A 155 0.79 5.25 18.55
CA PRO A 155 0.52 5.64 19.92
C PRO A 155 1.45 6.77 20.35
N GLU A 156 0.93 7.77 21.08
CA GLU A 156 1.70 8.95 21.53
C GLU A 156 3.02 8.58 22.24
N ASN A 157 3.05 7.45 22.96
CA ASN A 157 4.23 6.94 23.65
C ASN A 157 5.27 6.27 22.70
N ALA A 158 4.93 6.03 21.44
CA ALA A 158 5.86 5.49 20.44
C ALA A 158 6.63 6.60 19.68
N ILE A 159 6.20 7.85 19.78
CA ILE A 159 6.84 9.00 19.12
C ILE A 159 8.24 9.24 19.69
N ASP A 160 8.48 8.94 20.96
CA ASP A 160 9.80 9.09 21.60
C ASP A 160 10.86 8.13 21.01
N PHE A 161 10.46 7.07 20.34
CA PHE A 161 11.39 6.10 19.73
C PHE A 161 12.03 6.63 18.44
N PHE A 162 11.37 7.55 17.72
CA PHE A 162 11.86 8.13 16.47
C PHE A 162 12.56 9.49 16.67
N GLY A 163 12.48 10.08 17.85
CA GLY A 163 13.07 11.38 18.18
C GLY A 163 14.57 11.37 18.49
N ASN A 164 15.22 10.20 18.55
CA ASN A 164 16.63 10.03 18.92
C ASN A 164 17.49 9.38 17.81
N CYS A 165 17.13 9.54 16.53
CA CYS A 165 17.98 9.19 15.39
C CYS A 165 18.57 10.44 14.74
#